data_8aaf3f84653c9ba7310b3f2433f9952b
#
_entry.id   8aaf3f84653c9ba7310b3f2433f9952b
#
_cell.length_a   1.000
_cell.length_b   1.000
_cell.length_c   1.000
_cell.angle_alpha   90.00
_cell.angle_beta   90.00
_cell.angle_gamma   90.00
#
_symmetry.space_group_name_H-M   'P 1'
#
loop_
_entity.id
_entity.type
_entity.pdbx_description
1 polymer ?
#
loop_
_entity_poly.entity_id
_entity_poly.type
_entity_poly.pdbx_seq_one_letter_code
_entity_poly.pdbx_strand_id
1 'polypeptide(L)'
;SHQLDTPERGFSYMTDAPLDMRMDTGAAFCAADVVNTYPEKELSRVISEYGEEKFAQRIAAAIAAAREKAPVRTTLELADIVKNAIPAAARRAEAQHPAKRTFQAIRIEVNGELAQIEPSIRAAVERLNPGGRAAVITFHSLEDRIVKRTFRDLESPCTCPPDFPVCVCGKKPIVKAISKKPITASAEELEKNPRARSAK
;
A
#
# COMPACT_ATOMS: atom_id res chain seq x y z
N SER A 1 -0.11 14.38 6.94
CA SER A 1 -1.45 13.72 6.81
C SER A 1 -2.00 13.53 8.21
N HIS A 2 -3.29 13.75 8.39
CA HIS A 2 -3.95 13.64 9.71
C HIS A 2 -3.63 12.29 10.40
N GLN A 3 -3.69 11.17 9.68
CA GLN A 3 -3.37 9.85 10.24
C GLN A 3 -1.93 9.72 10.74
N LEU A 4 -0.96 10.29 10.03
CA LEU A 4 0.46 10.20 10.40
C LEU A 4 0.85 11.23 11.47
N ASP A 5 0.12 12.34 11.57
CA ASP A 5 0.41 13.44 12.49
C ASP A 5 -0.34 13.27 13.83
N THR A 6 -1.19 12.23 13.96
CA THR A 6 -1.93 11.88 15.17
C THR A 6 -1.40 10.53 15.71
N PRO A 7 -0.46 10.54 16.68
CA PRO A 7 0.22 9.33 17.14
C PRO A 7 -0.72 8.24 17.63
N GLU A 8 -1.80 8.61 18.32
CA GLU A 8 -2.79 7.70 18.92
C GLU A 8 -3.50 6.81 17.90
N ARG A 9 -3.42 7.18 16.61
CA ARG A 9 -3.99 6.39 15.50
C ARG A 9 -3.17 5.16 15.13
N GLY A 10 -1.97 4.99 15.69
CA GLY A 10 -1.14 3.80 15.51
C GLY A 10 -0.52 3.61 14.12
N PHE A 11 -0.44 4.64 13.28
CA PHE A 11 0.18 4.55 11.94
C PHE A 11 1.71 4.65 11.96
N SER A 12 2.29 5.17 13.04
CA SER A 12 3.73 5.40 13.16
C SER A 12 4.43 4.22 13.83
N TYR A 13 5.54 3.79 13.26
CA TYR A 13 6.47 2.85 13.89
C TYR A 13 7.57 3.55 14.71
N MET A 14 7.51 4.88 14.86
CA MET A 14 8.48 5.70 15.57
C MET A 14 7.96 6.22 16.91
N THR A 15 6.66 6.13 17.14
CA THR A 15 6.00 6.63 18.34
C THR A 15 5.14 5.52 18.91
N ASP A 16 5.18 5.33 20.23
CA ASP A 16 4.36 4.30 20.88
C ASP A 16 2.89 4.72 20.93
N ALA A 17 2.03 3.82 20.48
CA ALA A 17 0.59 4.02 20.40
C ALA A 17 -0.13 2.67 20.34
N PRO A 18 -1.44 2.61 20.62
CA PRO A 18 -2.24 1.43 20.36
C PRO A 18 -2.13 0.96 18.91
N LEU A 19 -2.11 -0.34 18.69
CA LEU A 19 -1.98 -0.96 17.37
C LEU A 19 -3.33 -0.92 16.64
N ASP A 20 -3.73 0.25 16.16
CA ASP A 20 -5.04 0.52 15.55
C ASP A 20 -4.97 0.54 14.01
N MET A 21 -4.36 1.52 13.42
CA MET A 21 -4.19 1.77 11.97
C MET A 21 -5.51 1.89 11.16
N ARG A 22 -6.68 2.02 11.78
CA ARG A 22 -7.94 2.22 11.06
C ARG A 22 -8.02 3.64 10.50
N MET A 23 -8.39 3.80 9.26
CA MET A 23 -8.75 5.11 8.69
C MET A 23 -10.16 5.52 9.14
N ASP A 24 -11.10 4.58 9.14
CA ASP A 24 -12.42 4.73 9.75
C ASP A 24 -12.40 4.17 11.18
N THR A 25 -12.49 5.06 12.17
CA THR A 25 -12.52 4.67 13.59
C THR A 25 -13.78 3.91 14.01
N GLY A 26 -14.83 3.97 13.19
CA GLY A 26 -16.05 3.19 13.40
C GLY A 26 -15.95 1.72 12.96
N ALA A 27 -14.94 1.38 12.16
CA ALA A 27 -14.70 0.00 11.74
C ALA A 27 -14.32 -0.87 12.95
N ALA A 28 -14.79 -2.13 12.98
CA ALA A 28 -14.49 -3.05 14.08
C ALA A 28 -13.07 -3.65 13.99
N PHE A 29 -12.56 -3.85 12.76
CA PHE A 29 -11.31 -4.55 12.48
C PHE A 29 -10.11 -3.58 12.47
N CYS A 30 -9.06 -3.91 13.22
CA CYS A 30 -7.89 -3.05 13.41
C CYS A 30 -6.55 -3.82 13.25
N ALA A 31 -5.43 -3.13 13.35
CA ALA A 31 -4.11 -3.75 13.20
C ALA A 31 -3.80 -4.77 14.31
N ALA A 32 -4.31 -4.58 15.51
CA ALA A 32 -4.18 -5.56 16.59
C ALA A 32 -4.86 -6.90 16.23
N ASP A 33 -5.98 -6.86 15.50
CA ASP A 33 -6.65 -8.08 15.06
C ASP A 33 -5.81 -8.81 14.02
N VAL A 34 -5.27 -8.11 13.01
CA VAL A 34 -4.35 -8.71 12.03
C VAL A 34 -3.18 -9.40 12.74
N VAL A 35 -2.49 -8.69 13.63
CA VAL A 35 -1.27 -9.17 14.29
C VAL A 35 -1.55 -10.32 15.24
N ASN A 36 -2.64 -10.26 16.02
CA ASN A 36 -2.89 -11.24 17.08
C ASN A 36 -3.76 -12.43 16.65
N THR A 37 -4.55 -12.32 15.56
CA THR A 37 -5.50 -13.39 15.21
C THR A 37 -5.19 -14.10 13.88
N TYR A 38 -4.50 -13.45 12.94
CA TYR A 38 -4.23 -14.09 11.63
C TYR A 38 -3.31 -15.31 11.79
N PRO A 39 -3.56 -16.41 11.07
CA PRO A 39 -2.61 -17.51 10.96
C PRO A 39 -1.25 -17.02 10.43
N GLU A 40 -0.16 -17.63 10.86
CA GLU A 40 1.21 -17.27 10.44
C GLU A 40 1.35 -17.19 8.92
N LYS A 41 0.76 -18.16 8.19
CA LYS A 41 0.77 -18.18 6.74
C LYS A 41 0.10 -16.94 6.14
N GLU A 42 -1.00 -16.49 6.72
CA GLU A 42 -1.74 -15.33 6.26
C GLU A 42 -1.00 -14.03 6.59
N LEU A 43 -0.39 -13.92 7.77
CA LEU A 43 0.52 -12.82 8.10
C LEU A 43 1.67 -12.74 7.09
N SER A 44 2.28 -13.87 6.77
CA SER A 44 3.37 -13.93 5.78
C SER A 44 2.90 -13.46 4.40
N ARG A 45 1.71 -13.87 3.96
CA ARG A 45 1.09 -13.41 2.70
C ARG A 45 0.91 -11.89 2.71
N VAL A 46 0.23 -11.36 3.71
CA VAL A 46 -0.02 -9.91 3.85
C VAL A 46 1.29 -9.12 3.81
N ILE A 47 2.28 -9.51 4.62
CA ILE A 47 3.57 -8.81 4.70
C ILE A 47 4.34 -8.91 3.38
N SER A 48 4.28 -10.04 2.69
CA SER A 48 4.93 -10.23 1.40
C SER A 48 4.26 -9.45 0.28
N GLU A 49 2.93 -9.58 0.14
CA GLU A 49 2.19 -8.99 -0.98
C GLU A 49 2.03 -7.47 -0.84
N TYR A 50 1.67 -6.98 0.35
CA TYR A 50 1.39 -5.57 0.58
C TYR A 50 2.59 -4.77 1.08
N GLY A 51 3.56 -5.43 1.68
CA GLY A 51 4.82 -4.81 2.11
C GLY A 51 5.94 -4.95 1.08
N GLU A 52 5.81 -5.86 0.10
CA GLU A 52 6.92 -6.29 -0.77
C GLU A 52 8.17 -6.64 0.07
N GLU A 53 7.95 -7.29 1.25
CA GLU A 53 8.97 -7.56 2.26
C GLU A 53 9.59 -8.95 2.03
N LYS A 54 10.91 -8.98 1.83
CA LYS A 54 11.65 -10.22 1.55
C LYS A 54 11.71 -11.17 2.75
N PHE A 55 11.64 -10.63 3.96
CA PHE A 55 11.70 -11.39 5.20
C PHE A 55 10.33 -11.70 5.79
N ALA A 56 9.26 -11.61 4.99
CA ALA A 56 7.87 -11.76 5.43
C ALA A 56 7.63 -13.01 6.26
N GLN A 57 8.13 -14.17 5.83
CA GLN A 57 7.99 -15.43 6.55
C GLN A 57 8.64 -15.39 7.94
N ARG A 58 9.85 -14.83 8.05
CA ARG A 58 10.55 -14.71 9.34
C ARG A 58 9.84 -13.74 10.28
N ILE A 59 9.32 -12.65 9.73
CA ILE A 59 8.56 -11.64 10.49
C ILE A 59 7.26 -12.26 10.98
N ALA A 60 6.52 -12.97 10.13
CA ALA A 60 5.28 -13.64 10.50
C ALA A 60 5.49 -14.67 11.62
N ALA A 61 6.54 -15.51 11.52
CA ALA A 61 6.91 -16.48 12.56
C ALA A 61 7.29 -15.77 13.87
N ALA A 62 8.02 -14.66 13.82
CA ALA A 62 8.38 -13.89 15.01
C ALA A 62 7.17 -13.26 15.70
N ILE A 63 6.21 -12.74 14.93
CA ILE A 63 4.93 -12.22 15.44
C ILE A 63 4.13 -13.35 16.09
N ALA A 64 4.00 -14.51 15.42
CA ALA A 64 3.28 -15.66 15.95
C ALA A 64 3.88 -16.13 17.28
N ALA A 65 5.21 -16.28 17.36
CA ALA A 65 5.89 -16.67 18.60
C ALA A 65 5.79 -15.61 19.72
N ALA A 66 5.75 -14.33 19.38
CA ALA A 66 5.61 -13.25 20.36
C ALA A 66 4.21 -13.25 20.99
N ARG A 67 3.16 -13.35 20.18
CA ARG A 67 1.76 -13.31 20.66
C ARG A 67 1.35 -14.55 21.48
N GLU A 68 2.06 -15.69 21.32
CA GLU A 68 1.87 -16.86 22.19
C GLU A 68 2.21 -16.54 23.67
N LYS A 69 3.12 -15.60 23.92
CA LYS A 69 3.52 -15.18 25.25
C LYS A 69 2.61 -14.10 25.83
N ALA A 70 2.32 -13.10 25.02
CA ALA A 70 1.40 -12.00 25.33
C ALA A 70 0.93 -11.32 24.03
N PRO A 71 -0.33 -10.87 23.96
CA PRO A 71 -0.83 -10.12 22.82
C PRO A 71 0.04 -8.89 22.52
N VAL A 72 0.36 -8.66 21.25
CA VAL A 72 1.07 -7.46 20.78
C VAL A 72 0.06 -6.30 20.78
N ARG A 73 0.32 -5.27 21.58
CA ARG A 73 -0.65 -4.20 21.86
C ARG A 73 -0.26 -2.85 21.27
N THR A 74 1.05 -2.61 21.12
CA THR A 74 1.52 -1.29 20.71
C THR A 74 2.35 -1.33 19.42
N THR A 75 2.47 -0.17 18.83
CA THR A 75 3.26 0.02 17.59
C THR A 75 4.74 -0.25 17.81
N LEU A 76 5.33 0.17 18.95
CA LEU A 76 6.73 -0.09 19.23
C LEU A 76 7.01 -1.56 19.53
N GLU A 77 6.11 -2.27 20.24
CA GLU A 77 6.22 -3.72 20.39
C GLU A 77 6.30 -4.44 19.05
N LEU A 78 5.39 -4.11 18.12
CA LEU A 78 5.42 -4.67 16.77
C LEU A 78 6.69 -4.28 16.01
N ALA A 79 7.11 -3.02 16.07
CA ALA A 79 8.30 -2.54 15.39
C ALA A 79 9.57 -3.26 15.88
N ASP A 80 9.69 -3.53 17.16
CA ASP A 80 10.82 -4.27 17.74
C ASP A 80 10.80 -5.76 17.35
N ILE A 81 9.64 -6.40 17.33
CA ILE A 81 9.50 -7.79 16.84
C ILE A 81 9.99 -7.87 15.39
N VAL A 82 9.50 -6.98 14.54
CA VAL A 82 9.89 -6.92 13.11
C VAL A 82 11.39 -6.69 12.95
N LYS A 83 11.92 -5.69 13.65
CA LYS A 83 13.35 -5.35 13.62
C LYS A 83 14.24 -6.53 14.01
N ASN A 84 13.85 -7.28 15.03
CA ASN A 84 14.61 -8.42 15.52
C ASN A 84 14.50 -9.64 14.59
N ALA A 85 13.42 -9.79 13.85
CA ALA A 85 13.24 -10.86 12.87
C ALA A 85 14.13 -10.68 11.62
N ILE A 86 14.46 -9.44 11.25
CA ILE A 86 15.28 -9.13 10.07
C ILE A 86 16.77 -9.28 10.41
N PRO A 87 17.58 -10.00 9.59
CA PRO A 87 19.01 -10.16 9.82
C PRO A 87 19.74 -8.81 9.95
N ALA A 88 20.70 -8.71 10.87
CA ALA A 88 21.44 -7.48 11.13
C ALA A 88 22.16 -6.92 9.89
N ALA A 89 22.71 -7.79 9.03
CA ALA A 89 23.34 -7.39 7.78
C ALA A 89 22.36 -6.73 6.82
N ALA A 90 21.13 -7.27 6.69
CA ALA A 90 20.10 -6.70 5.84
C ALA A 90 19.60 -5.34 6.38
N ARG A 91 19.44 -5.21 7.70
CA ARG A 91 19.07 -3.94 8.35
C ARG A 91 20.08 -2.82 8.11
N ARG A 92 21.39 -3.15 8.10
CA ARG A 92 22.46 -2.17 7.84
C ARG A 92 22.53 -1.76 6.38
N ALA A 93 22.13 -2.63 5.46
CA ALA A 93 22.15 -2.36 4.03
C ALA A 93 20.98 -1.49 3.56
N GLU A 94 19.90 -1.40 4.32
CA GLU A 94 18.72 -0.59 3.96
C GLU A 94 18.73 0.76 4.70
N ALA A 95 18.56 1.85 3.95
CA ALA A 95 18.45 3.21 4.50
C ALA A 95 17.09 3.48 5.19
N GLN A 96 16.12 2.58 5.05
CA GLN A 96 14.77 2.74 5.60
C GLN A 96 14.60 1.97 6.90
N HIS A 97 13.67 2.44 7.75
CA HIS A 97 13.35 1.75 8.99
C HIS A 97 12.84 0.33 8.72
N PRO A 98 13.35 -0.72 9.42
CA PRO A 98 13.00 -2.12 9.15
C PRO A 98 11.51 -2.42 9.19
N ALA A 99 10.76 -1.77 10.09
CA ALA A 99 9.32 -1.98 10.23
C ALA A 99 8.46 -1.30 9.16
N LYS A 100 9.03 -0.40 8.33
CA LYS A 100 8.24 0.41 7.38
C LYS A 100 7.33 -0.44 6.48
N ARG A 101 7.89 -1.50 5.87
CA ARG A 101 7.16 -2.37 4.93
C ARG A 101 6.07 -3.18 5.61
N THR A 102 6.35 -3.69 6.81
CA THR A 102 5.36 -4.44 7.60
C THR A 102 4.21 -3.54 8.04
N PHE A 103 4.48 -2.32 8.48
CA PHE A 103 3.45 -1.34 8.84
C PHE A 103 2.59 -0.95 7.64
N GLN A 104 3.21 -0.72 6.47
CA GLN A 104 2.48 -0.50 5.23
C GLN A 104 1.56 -1.68 4.91
N ALA A 105 2.05 -2.91 5.02
CA ALA A 105 1.30 -4.12 4.72
C ALA A 105 0.06 -4.27 5.62
N ILE A 106 0.23 -4.11 6.92
CA ILE A 106 -0.86 -4.19 7.89
C ILE A 106 -1.88 -3.06 7.67
N ARG A 107 -1.41 -1.83 7.41
CA ARG A 107 -2.28 -0.70 7.11
C ARG A 107 -3.16 -0.95 5.88
N ILE A 108 -2.57 -1.46 4.81
CA ILE A 108 -3.28 -1.80 3.56
C ILE A 108 -4.33 -2.87 3.83
N GLU A 109 -4.00 -3.90 4.61
CA GLU A 109 -4.92 -4.99 4.98
C GLU A 109 -6.10 -4.46 5.80
N VAL A 110 -5.84 -3.69 6.86
CA VAL A 110 -6.87 -3.14 7.75
C VAL A 110 -7.86 -2.26 7.00
N ASN A 111 -7.38 -1.46 6.06
CA ASN A 111 -8.20 -0.44 5.39
C ASN A 111 -8.68 -0.85 3.99
N GLY A 112 -8.27 -2.01 3.47
CA GLY A 112 -8.62 -2.46 2.12
C GLY A 112 -8.18 -1.47 1.03
N GLU A 113 -7.07 -0.74 1.24
CA GLU A 113 -6.68 0.42 0.44
C GLU A 113 -6.59 0.12 -1.06
N LEU A 114 -5.98 -1.00 -1.43
CA LEU A 114 -5.74 -1.33 -2.83
C LEU A 114 -7.02 -1.66 -3.60
N ALA A 115 -8.00 -2.27 -2.93
CA ALA A 115 -9.27 -2.66 -3.54
C ALA A 115 -10.12 -1.46 -3.97
N GLN A 116 -9.91 -0.28 -3.38
CA GLN A 116 -10.65 0.93 -3.66
C GLN A 116 -10.12 1.70 -4.88
N ILE A 117 -8.88 1.47 -5.31
CA ILE A 117 -8.21 2.32 -6.32
C ILE A 117 -8.87 2.18 -7.69
N GLU A 118 -8.98 0.95 -8.21
CA GLU A 118 -9.56 0.72 -9.54
C GLU A 118 -11.02 1.20 -9.64
N PRO A 119 -11.94 0.82 -8.72
CA PRO A 119 -13.33 1.28 -8.76
C PRO A 119 -13.44 2.81 -8.69
N SER A 120 -12.60 3.45 -7.87
CA SER A 120 -12.61 4.92 -7.73
C SER A 120 -12.18 5.62 -9.01
N ILE A 121 -11.13 5.12 -9.68
CA ILE A 121 -10.67 5.68 -10.95
C ILE A 121 -11.74 5.51 -12.04
N ARG A 122 -12.35 4.32 -12.15
CA ARG A 122 -13.41 4.08 -13.12
C ARG A 122 -14.61 4.99 -12.90
N ALA A 123 -15.08 5.10 -11.67
CA ALA A 123 -16.19 5.99 -11.30
C ALA A 123 -15.87 7.47 -11.55
N ALA A 124 -14.62 7.90 -11.31
CA ALA A 124 -14.19 9.26 -11.60
C ALA A 124 -14.20 9.54 -13.12
N VAL A 125 -13.62 8.62 -13.92
CA VAL A 125 -13.57 8.76 -15.38
C VAL A 125 -14.96 8.83 -16.00
N GLU A 126 -15.92 8.01 -15.53
CA GLU A 126 -17.33 8.03 -16.00
C GLU A 126 -18.04 9.35 -15.75
N ARG A 127 -17.57 10.13 -14.76
CA ARG A 127 -18.16 11.44 -14.40
C ARG A 127 -17.48 12.64 -15.03
N LEU A 128 -16.35 12.42 -15.71
CA LEU A 128 -15.66 13.51 -16.42
C LEU A 128 -16.43 13.94 -17.67
N ASN A 129 -16.49 15.23 -17.87
CA ASN A 129 -16.92 15.76 -19.16
C ASN A 129 -15.91 15.40 -20.27
N PRO A 130 -16.34 15.32 -21.55
CA PRO A 130 -15.42 15.13 -22.67
C PRO A 130 -14.28 16.17 -22.64
N GLY A 131 -13.05 15.71 -22.74
CA GLY A 131 -11.85 16.55 -22.61
C GLY A 131 -11.41 16.83 -21.17
N GLY A 132 -12.16 16.35 -20.16
CA GLY A 132 -11.76 16.40 -18.74
C GLY A 132 -10.49 15.61 -18.47
N ARG A 133 -9.81 15.91 -17.36
CA ARG A 133 -8.54 15.29 -16.97
C ARG A 133 -8.64 14.67 -15.59
N ALA A 134 -8.14 13.44 -15.48
CA ALA A 134 -7.94 12.76 -14.19
C ALA A 134 -6.44 12.72 -13.88
N ALA A 135 -6.08 13.10 -12.64
CA ALA A 135 -4.74 12.96 -12.11
C ALA A 135 -4.82 12.17 -10.80
N VAL A 136 -3.95 11.18 -10.64
CA VAL A 136 -3.90 10.32 -9.45
C VAL A 136 -2.50 10.39 -8.87
N ILE A 137 -2.39 10.68 -7.58
CA ILE A 137 -1.12 10.70 -6.86
C ILE A 137 -1.00 9.37 -6.09
N THR A 138 0.12 8.69 -6.28
CA THR A 138 0.45 7.44 -5.59
C THR A 138 1.72 7.61 -4.76
N PHE A 139 1.84 6.87 -3.65
CA PHE A 139 2.98 6.96 -2.73
C PHE A 139 3.80 5.68 -2.65
N HIS A 140 3.31 4.56 -3.18
CA HIS A 140 4.05 3.30 -3.23
C HIS A 140 3.78 2.50 -4.53
N SER A 141 4.63 1.49 -4.75
CA SER A 141 4.66 0.67 -5.97
C SER A 141 3.34 -0.04 -6.29
N LEU A 142 2.63 -0.52 -5.27
CA LEU A 142 1.38 -1.26 -5.46
C LEU A 142 0.27 -0.36 -5.99
N GLU A 143 0.11 0.85 -5.40
CA GLU A 143 -0.83 1.86 -5.90
C GLU A 143 -0.51 2.23 -7.35
N ASP A 144 0.76 2.60 -7.63
CA ASP A 144 1.22 2.99 -8.96
C ASP A 144 0.93 1.89 -10.01
N ARG A 145 1.13 0.63 -9.64
CA ARG A 145 0.86 -0.53 -10.51
C ARG A 145 -0.63 -0.65 -10.85
N ILE A 146 -1.51 -0.51 -9.87
CA ILE A 146 -2.96 -0.57 -10.07
C ILE A 146 -3.43 0.61 -10.92
N VAL A 147 -3.01 1.83 -10.61
CA VAL A 147 -3.37 3.04 -11.36
C VAL A 147 -2.95 2.91 -12.83
N LYS A 148 -1.70 2.52 -13.09
CA LYS A 148 -1.20 2.32 -14.45
C LYS A 148 -1.98 1.25 -15.21
N ARG A 149 -2.29 0.13 -14.56
CA ARG A 149 -3.07 -0.94 -15.15
C ARG A 149 -4.48 -0.44 -15.49
N THR A 150 -5.14 0.21 -14.57
CA THR A 150 -6.49 0.74 -14.75
C THR A 150 -6.56 1.73 -15.92
N PHE A 151 -5.64 2.70 -15.98
CA PHE A 151 -5.60 3.64 -17.12
C PHE A 151 -5.29 2.94 -18.43
N ARG A 152 -4.41 1.95 -18.45
CA ARG A 152 -4.12 1.16 -19.67
C ARG A 152 -5.35 0.41 -20.14
N ASP A 153 -6.09 -0.22 -19.22
CA ASP A 153 -7.31 -0.97 -19.55
C ASP A 153 -8.42 -0.05 -20.06
N LEU A 154 -8.48 1.20 -19.60
CA LEU A 154 -9.40 2.22 -20.09
C LEU A 154 -8.99 2.82 -21.43
N GLU A 155 -7.69 2.95 -21.71
CA GLU A 155 -7.13 3.43 -22.98
C GLU A 155 -7.15 2.36 -24.07
N SER A 156 -6.93 1.10 -23.70
CA SER A 156 -6.88 -0.04 -24.60
C SER A 156 -7.76 -1.19 -24.09
N PRO A 157 -9.08 -1.03 -24.10
CA PRO A 157 -10.01 -1.97 -23.47
C PRO A 157 -10.23 -3.26 -24.25
N CYS A 158 -9.57 -3.44 -25.39
CA CYS A 158 -9.71 -4.63 -26.22
C CYS A 158 -9.27 -5.90 -25.47
N THR A 159 -10.12 -6.94 -25.50
CA THR A 159 -9.89 -8.25 -24.88
C THR A 159 -9.79 -9.36 -25.91
N CYS A 160 -9.73 -9.05 -27.20
CA CYS A 160 -9.51 -10.03 -28.25
C CYS A 160 -8.10 -10.62 -28.14
N PRO A 161 -7.91 -11.90 -28.53
CA PRO A 161 -6.58 -12.50 -28.68
C PRO A 161 -5.70 -11.65 -29.61
N PRO A 162 -4.38 -11.54 -29.36
CA PRO A 162 -3.47 -10.70 -30.19
C PRO A 162 -3.42 -11.08 -31.66
N ASP A 163 -3.66 -12.34 -31.99
CA ASP A 163 -3.60 -12.97 -33.32
C ASP A 163 -4.93 -12.83 -34.10
N PHE A 164 -5.95 -12.22 -33.50
CA PHE A 164 -7.22 -12.01 -34.15
C PHE A 164 -7.10 -10.91 -35.22
N PRO A 165 -7.45 -11.19 -36.49
CA PRO A 165 -7.22 -10.24 -37.59
C PRO A 165 -8.07 -8.97 -37.47
N VAL A 166 -9.22 -9.04 -36.78
CA VAL A 166 -10.12 -7.89 -36.57
C VAL A 166 -10.69 -7.95 -35.16
N CYS A 167 -10.75 -6.79 -34.49
CA CYS A 167 -11.35 -6.67 -33.16
C CYS A 167 -12.86 -6.90 -33.22
N VAL A 168 -13.35 -7.89 -32.48
CA VAL A 168 -14.78 -8.26 -32.40
C VAL A 168 -15.43 -7.92 -31.06
N CYS A 169 -14.65 -7.46 -30.06
CA CYS A 169 -15.20 -7.18 -28.71
C CYS A 169 -16.04 -5.89 -28.62
N GLY A 170 -15.95 -5.00 -29.63
CA GLY A 170 -16.70 -3.75 -29.68
C GLY A 170 -16.29 -2.70 -28.62
N LYS A 171 -15.31 -2.99 -27.76
CA LYS A 171 -14.87 -2.07 -26.70
C LYS A 171 -14.08 -0.90 -27.31
N LYS A 172 -14.39 0.32 -26.87
CA LYS A 172 -13.73 1.55 -27.35
C LYS A 172 -12.93 2.19 -26.23
N PRO A 173 -11.78 2.83 -26.54
CA PRO A 173 -11.06 3.68 -25.60
C PRO A 173 -11.96 4.80 -25.06
N ILE A 174 -11.92 5.02 -23.74
CA ILE A 174 -12.67 6.11 -23.09
C ILE A 174 -11.74 7.15 -22.46
N VAL A 175 -10.44 6.86 -22.37
CA VAL A 175 -9.40 7.78 -21.93
C VAL A 175 -8.22 7.75 -22.90
N LYS A 176 -7.35 8.77 -22.80
CA LYS A 176 -6.04 8.83 -23.45
C LYS A 176 -5.01 9.21 -22.40
N ALA A 177 -3.97 8.40 -22.23
CA ALA A 177 -2.85 8.73 -21.36
C ALA A 177 -2.11 9.97 -21.86
N ILE A 178 -2.02 11.02 -21.04
CA ILE A 178 -1.35 12.28 -21.40
C ILE A 178 0.15 12.14 -21.18
N SER A 179 0.56 11.49 -20.07
CA SER A 179 1.96 11.24 -19.74
C SER A 179 2.26 9.73 -19.76
N LYS A 180 3.31 9.34 -20.51
CA LYS A 180 3.78 7.93 -20.54
C LYS A 180 4.60 7.55 -19.30
N LYS A 181 5.16 8.55 -18.61
CA LYS A 181 5.94 8.40 -17.39
C LYS A 181 5.27 9.13 -16.25
N PRO A 182 5.39 8.65 -14.99
CA PRO A 182 4.89 9.39 -13.85
C PRO A 182 5.64 10.72 -13.70
N ILE A 183 4.92 11.73 -13.20
CA ILE A 183 5.50 13.00 -12.78
C ILE A 183 5.97 12.79 -11.34
N THR A 184 7.21 13.16 -11.03
CA THR A 184 7.79 13.07 -9.68
C THR A 184 8.07 14.46 -9.14
N ALA A 185 8.16 14.60 -7.83
CA ALA A 185 8.47 15.86 -7.17
C ALA A 185 9.83 16.41 -7.63
N SER A 186 9.89 17.73 -7.83
CA SER A 186 11.14 18.44 -8.13
C SER A 186 12.05 18.52 -6.90
N ALA A 187 13.33 18.84 -7.11
CA ALA A 187 14.28 19.04 -6.01
C ALA A 187 13.80 20.15 -5.05
N GLU A 188 13.28 21.26 -5.59
CA GLU A 188 12.73 22.37 -4.81
C GLU A 188 11.51 21.94 -3.97
N GLU A 189 10.62 21.12 -4.52
CA GLU A 189 9.49 20.57 -3.79
C GLU A 189 9.96 19.64 -2.65
N LEU A 190 10.97 18.81 -2.91
CA LEU A 190 11.52 17.90 -1.89
C LEU A 190 12.18 18.62 -0.73
N GLU A 191 12.80 19.78 -0.96
CA GLU A 191 13.33 20.63 0.11
C GLU A 191 12.22 21.16 1.01
N LYS A 192 11.11 21.59 0.42
CA LYS A 192 9.95 22.13 1.14
C LYS A 192 9.08 21.04 1.75
N ASN A 193 8.95 19.91 1.08
CA ASN A 193 8.09 18.80 1.45
C ASN A 193 8.78 17.43 1.22
N PRO A 194 9.64 16.98 2.16
CA PRO A 194 10.32 15.68 2.05
C PRO A 194 9.38 14.49 1.92
N ARG A 195 8.11 14.62 2.31
CA ARG A 195 7.09 13.57 2.20
C ARG A 195 6.71 13.28 0.74
N ALA A 196 6.93 14.24 -0.18
CA ALA A 196 6.68 14.06 -1.61
C ALA A 196 7.69 13.12 -2.31
N ARG A 197 8.75 12.67 -1.62
CA ARG A 197 9.82 11.84 -2.21
C ARG A 197 9.32 10.57 -2.92
N SER A 198 8.25 9.98 -2.44
CA SER A 198 7.68 8.75 -3.00
C SER A 198 6.46 9.01 -3.89
N ALA A 199 6.01 10.27 -4.02
CA ALA A 199 4.87 10.63 -4.83
C ALA A 199 5.17 10.47 -6.34
N LYS A 200 4.17 9.95 -7.04
CA LYS A 200 4.20 9.78 -8.49
C LYS A 200 2.87 10.19 -9.07
#